data_b1c7e74457a84dde18820f295548a8cb
#
_entry.id   b1c7e74457a84dde18820f295548a8cb
#
_cell.length_a   1.000
_cell.length_b   1.000
_cell.length_c   1.000
_cell.angle_alpha   90.00
_cell.angle_beta   90.00
_cell.angle_gamma   90.00
#
_symmetry.space_group_name_H-M   'P 1'
#
loop_
_entity.id
_entity.type
_entity.pdbx_description
1 polymer ?
#
loop_
_entity_poly.entity_id
_entity_poly.type
_entity_poly.pdbx_seq_one_letter_code
_entity_poly.pdbx_strand_id
1 'polypeptide(L)'
;AKEGYLNIVGGCCGSTPDHIKKISEQVKNYKPRKLPKIKSIMRLSGLEPLNLTKEIPFVNVGERTNVTGSLKFKKLILDEDYNSAIEIARQQVENGAQIIDINMDEGMLDSKNVMEHFLKIAATEPDIAKVPFMIDSSNWDVIEAGLKHIQGKPIVNSISLKEGEKEFIKQAKFCRKYGAAVIIMAFDEKGQADTEDRKYEICKRAFDLLTEKVNFPEEDIIFDPNIFAVATGIEEHADYGKAFINSTKKIKKEMKKVHVSGGVSNFSFSFRGNDTIREAMHSVFLFHAIKNGLDMGIVNSGQLSIYEDIDKDLKKCIEDVLFNRNKNA
;
A
#
# COMPACT_ATOMS: atom_id res chain seq x y z
N ALA A 1 -35.34 -12.18 14.14
CA ALA A 1 -36.00 -12.44 12.85
C ALA A 1 -37.11 -11.41 12.59
N LYS A 2 -38.09 -11.24 13.51
CA LYS A 2 -39.20 -10.31 13.33
C LYS A 2 -38.76 -8.89 13.01
N GLU A 3 -37.73 -8.39 13.68
CA GLU A 3 -37.16 -7.03 13.48
C GLU A 3 -36.22 -6.93 12.26
N GLY A 4 -36.01 -8.00 11.52
CA GLY A 4 -35.17 -7.99 10.33
C GLY A 4 -33.67 -7.86 10.58
N TYR A 5 -33.15 -8.34 11.71
CA TYR A 5 -31.72 -8.26 12.04
C TYR A 5 -30.91 -9.52 11.70
N LEU A 6 -31.58 -10.62 11.35
CA LEU A 6 -30.95 -11.92 11.20
C LEU A 6 -30.86 -12.38 9.75
N ASN A 7 -29.73 -12.95 9.38
CA ASN A 7 -29.54 -13.69 8.14
C ASN A 7 -29.26 -15.17 8.40
N ILE A 8 -28.56 -15.46 9.49
CA ILE A 8 -28.16 -16.81 9.90
C ILE A 8 -28.47 -16.96 11.37
N VAL A 9 -28.98 -18.11 11.74
CA VAL A 9 -29.24 -18.51 13.13
C VAL A 9 -28.71 -19.92 13.35
N GLY A 10 -28.28 -20.21 14.56
CA GLY A 10 -27.76 -21.52 14.93
C GLY A 10 -27.60 -21.67 16.43
N GLY A 11 -27.01 -22.74 16.83
CA GLY A 11 -26.66 -23.01 18.22
C GLY A 11 -25.20 -22.74 18.52
N CYS A 12 -24.83 -23.04 19.80
CA CYS A 12 -23.47 -22.99 20.30
C CYS A 12 -23.23 -24.23 21.19
N CYS A 13 -22.21 -24.19 22.04
CA CYS A 13 -21.85 -25.28 22.95
C CYS A 13 -23.06 -25.79 23.74
N GLY A 14 -23.29 -27.10 23.74
CA GLY A 14 -24.43 -27.72 24.37
C GLY A 14 -25.75 -27.72 23.61
N SER A 15 -25.80 -27.10 22.40
CA SER A 15 -26.98 -27.18 21.54
C SER A 15 -27.14 -28.59 20.98
N THR A 16 -28.34 -29.13 21.10
CA THR A 16 -28.72 -30.44 20.56
C THR A 16 -29.51 -30.28 19.26
N PRO A 17 -29.73 -31.36 18.50
CA PRO A 17 -30.58 -31.34 17.32
C PRO A 17 -31.98 -30.76 17.59
N ASP A 18 -32.54 -31.02 18.77
CA ASP A 18 -33.85 -30.52 19.18
C ASP A 18 -33.86 -29.00 19.37
N HIS A 19 -32.79 -28.42 19.92
CA HIS A 19 -32.63 -26.97 19.98
C HIS A 19 -32.58 -26.36 18.60
N ILE A 20 -31.78 -26.93 17.66
CA ILE A 20 -31.70 -26.45 16.29
C ILE A 20 -33.04 -26.57 15.57
N LYS A 21 -33.78 -27.68 15.79
CA LYS A 21 -35.12 -27.85 15.25
C LYS A 21 -36.06 -26.73 15.72
N LYS A 22 -36.09 -26.44 17.00
CA LYS A 22 -36.90 -25.36 17.58
C LYS A 22 -36.52 -23.97 17.01
N ILE A 23 -35.22 -23.68 16.89
CA ILE A 23 -34.76 -22.43 16.27
C ILE A 23 -35.25 -22.34 14.83
N SER A 24 -35.10 -23.41 14.04
CA SER A 24 -35.55 -23.46 12.64
C SER A 24 -37.05 -23.25 12.52
N GLU A 25 -37.87 -23.94 13.36
CA GLU A 25 -39.31 -23.78 13.38
C GLU A 25 -39.74 -22.34 13.69
N GLN A 26 -39.06 -21.66 14.62
CA GLN A 26 -39.38 -20.29 15.04
C GLN A 26 -39.04 -19.26 13.95
N VAL A 27 -37.99 -19.48 13.18
CA VAL A 27 -37.56 -18.49 12.15
C VAL A 27 -38.10 -18.78 10.77
N LYS A 28 -38.69 -19.96 10.52
CA LYS A 28 -39.14 -20.47 9.21
C LYS A 28 -39.98 -19.48 8.42
N ASN A 29 -40.83 -18.71 9.10
CA ASN A 29 -41.79 -17.79 8.47
C ASN A 29 -41.27 -16.36 8.33
N TYR A 30 -40.03 -16.09 8.74
CA TYR A 30 -39.41 -14.77 8.62
C TYR A 30 -38.46 -14.72 7.44
N LYS A 31 -38.47 -13.57 6.73
CA LYS A 31 -37.48 -13.31 5.67
C LYS A 31 -36.15 -12.95 6.30
N PRO A 32 -35.02 -13.32 5.66
CA PRO A 32 -33.71 -12.86 6.09
C PRO A 32 -33.59 -11.34 5.99
N ARG A 33 -32.65 -10.77 6.74
CA ARG A 33 -32.34 -9.34 6.71
C ARG A 33 -32.03 -8.89 5.28
N LYS A 34 -32.56 -7.74 4.88
CA LYS A 34 -32.14 -7.10 3.60
C LYS A 34 -30.68 -6.67 3.70
N LEU A 35 -29.88 -7.09 2.73
CA LEU A 35 -28.48 -6.65 2.67
C LEU A 35 -28.43 -5.14 2.42
N PRO A 36 -27.65 -4.38 3.21
CA PRO A 36 -27.47 -2.96 2.97
C PRO A 36 -26.68 -2.71 1.68
N LYS A 37 -26.94 -1.57 1.05
CA LYS A 37 -26.06 -1.08 -0.02
C LYS A 37 -24.81 -0.48 0.63
N ILE A 38 -23.68 -1.17 0.49
CA ILE A 38 -22.40 -0.73 1.03
C ILE A 38 -21.71 0.14 -0.02
N LYS A 39 -21.16 1.29 0.41
CA LYS A 39 -20.34 2.14 -0.49
C LYS A 39 -19.08 1.38 -0.90
N SER A 40 -18.76 1.46 -2.20
CA SER A 40 -17.48 0.96 -2.73
C SER A 40 -16.38 1.95 -2.35
N ILE A 41 -15.64 1.62 -1.30
CA ILE A 41 -14.45 2.34 -0.81
C ILE A 41 -13.43 1.30 -0.39
N MET A 42 -12.15 1.62 -0.46
CA MET A 42 -11.10 0.74 0.07
C MET A 42 -11.28 0.58 1.59
N ARG A 43 -11.27 -0.67 2.03
CA ARG A 43 -11.31 -1.04 3.44
C ARG A 43 -10.16 -2.00 3.71
N LEU A 44 -9.23 -1.53 4.52
CA LEU A 44 -8.13 -2.34 5.01
C LEU A 44 -8.35 -2.62 6.50
N SER A 45 -7.66 -3.59 7.05
CA SER A 45 -7.70 -3.82 8.49
C SER A 45 -6.46 -4.58 8.99
N GLY A 46 -5.98 -4.18 10.16
CA GLY A 46 -5.34 -5.04 11.12
C GLY A 46 -6.40 -5.54 12.09
N LEU A 47 -6.16 -5.39 13.40
CA LEU A 47 -7.20 -5.57 14.43
C LEU A 47 -8.23 -4.44 14.39
N GLU A 48 -7.86 -3.27 13.89
CA GLU A 48 -8.74 -2.13 13.68
C GLU A 48 -8.97 -1.89 12.19
N PRO A 49 -10.16 -1.35 11.80
CA PRO A 49 -10.44 -1.04 10.40
C PRO A 49 -9.75 0.27 9.98
N LEU A 50 -9.19 0.28 8.77
CA LEU A 50 -8.77 1.48 8.06
C LEU A 50 -9.63 1.64 6.81
N ASN A 51 -10.61 2.53 6.85
CA ASN A 51 -11.52 2.81 5.75
C ASN A 51 -11.09 4.09 5.04
N LEU A 52 -10.68 4.02 3.79
CA LEU A 52 -10.27 5.20 3.02
C LEU A 52 -11.51 5.98 2.59
N THR A 53 -11.90 6.92 3.44
CA THR A 53 -13.01 7.83 3.20
C THR A 53 -12.47 9.21 2.79
N LYS A 54 -13.36 10.13 2.47
CA LYS A 54 -12.97 11.51 2.11
C LYS A 54 -12.37 12.30 3.28
N GLU A 55 -12.61 11.85 4.51
CA GLU A 55 -12.03 12.44 5.72
C GLU A 55 -10.55 12.06 5.92
N ILE A 56 -10.07 11.03 5.20
CA ILE A 56 -8.66 10.62 5.20
C ILE A 56 -8.05 11.11 3.88
N PRO A 57 -7.42 12.29 3.86
CA PRO A 57 -6.90 12.87 2.64
C PRO A 57 -5.64 12.16 2.11
N PHE A 58 -4.91 11.49 2.99
CA PHE A 58 -3.66 10.80 2.68
C PHE A 58 -3.35 9.74 3.73
N VAL A 59 -2.71 8.65 3.32
CA VAL A 59 -2.31 7.53 4.18
C VAL A 59 -0.79 7.41 4.21
N ASN A 60 -0.21 7.47 5.40
CA ASN A 60 1.21 7.21 5.63
C ASN A 60 1.46 5.71 5.73
N VAL A 61 2.29 5.18 4.82
CA VAL A 61 2.80 3.81 4.86
C VAL A 61 4.23 3.86 5.38
N GLY A 62 4.47 3.26 6.55
CA GLY A 62 5.79 3.27 7.18
C GLY A 62 6.78 2.37 6.45
N GLU A 63 7.96 2.92 6.07
CA GLU A 63 8.98 2.25 5.26
C GLU A 63 10.14 1.64 6.05
N ARG A 64 10.13 1.72 7.39
CA ARG A 64 11.33 1.37 8.19
C ARG A 64 11.45 -0.11 8.54
N THR A 65 10.41 -0.92 8.36
CA THR A 65 10.40 -2.39 8.49
C THR A 65 10.75 -3.10 7.17
N ASN A 66 11.69 -2.52 6.45
CA ASN A 66 12.15 -2.98 5.15
C ASN A 66 13.68 -3.15 5.18
N VAL A 67 14.17 -4.38 4.97
CA VAL A 67 15.61 -4.72 5.04
C VAL A 67 16.42 -4.05 3.93
N THR A 68 15.80 -3.68 2.82
CA THR A 68 16.49 -2.95 1.73
C THR A 68 16.52 -1.45 1.97
N GLY A 69 15.52 -0.91 2.66
CA GLY A 69 15.34 0.53 2.92
C GLY A 69 15.90 1.00 4.27
N SER A 70 16.14 0.10 5.24
CA SER A 70 16.56 0.43 6.60
C SER A 70 17.75 -0.42 7.05
N LEU A 71 18.94 0.16 7.05
CA LEU A 71 20.18 -0.52 7.52
C LEU A 71 20.06 -1.00 8.97
N LYS A 72 19.38 -0.22 9.84
CA LYS A 72 19.17 -0.60 11.24
C LYS A 72 18.26 -1.83 11.33
N PHE A 73 17.15 -1.84 10.62
CA PHE A 73 16.22 -2.96 10.61
C PHE A 73 16.88 -4.21 10.01
N LYS A 74 17.57 -4.06 8.86
CA LYS A 74 18.35 -5.14 8.23
C LYS A 74 19.30 -5.79 9.22
N LYS A 75 20.10 -5.00 9.96
CA LYS A 75 21.05 -5.53 10.93
C LYS A 75 20.35 -6.34 12.02
N LEU A 76 19.25 -5.84 12.58
CA LEU A 76 18.50 -6.53 13.62
C LEU A 76 17.93 -7.86 13.13
N ILE A 77 17.42 -7.90 11.91
CA ILE A 77 16.92 -9.15 11.32
C ILE A 77 18.04 -10.16 11.06
N LEU A 78 19.21 -9.72 10.57
CA LEU A 78 20.37 -10.59 10.37
C LEU A 78 20.94 -11.13 11.69
N ASP A 79 20.90 -10.32 12.75
CA ASP A 79 21.33 -10.70 14.11
C ASP A 79 20.24 -11.49 14.88
N GLU A 80 19.10 -11.78 14.25
CA GLU A 80 17.91 -12.43 14.85
C GLU A 80 17.34 -11.71 16.09
N ASP A 81 17.63 -10.41 16.24
CA ASP A 81 17.09 -9.57 17.31
C ASP A 81 15.69 -9.05 16.93
N TYR A 82 14.73 -9.95 16.93
CA TYR A 82 13.34 -9.65 16.59
C TYR A 82 12.67 -8.73 17.62
N ASN A 83 13.09 -8.74 18.88
CA ASN A 83 12.56 -7.84 19.90
C ASN A 83 12.84 -6.37 19.57
N SER A 84 14.08 -6.08 19.19
CA SER A 84 14.45 -4.71 18.74
C SER A 84 13.86 -4.37 17.36
N ALA A 85 13.69 -5.36 16.49
CA ALA A 85 13.09 -5.17 15.17
C ALA A 85 11.58 -4.79 15.29
N ILE A 86 10.85 -5.42 16.19
CA ILE A 86 9.44 -5.11 16.51
C ILE A 86 9.31 -3.68 17.04
N GLU A 87 10.27 -3.20 17.82
CA GLU A 87 10.25 -1.84 18.33
C GLU A 87 10.32 -0.79 17.20
N ILE A 88 11.02 -1.10 16.08
CA ILE A 88 11.00 -0.23 14.90
C ILE A 88 9.58 -0.17 14.29
N ALA A 89 8.85 -1.28 14.25
CA ALA A 89 7.47 -1.30 13.78
C ALA A 89 6.56 -0.45 14.71
N ARG A 90 6.72 -0.59 16.03
CA ARG A 90 5.97 0.19 17.04
C ARG A 90 6.18 1.69 16.86
N GLN A 91 7.45 2.12 16.75
CA GLN A 91 7.80 3.53 16.55
C GLN A 91 7.16 4.13 15.29
N GLN A 92 7.03 3.36 14.21
CA GLN A 92 6.35 3.85 13.00
C GLN A 92 4.87 4.15 13.26
N VAL A 93 4.16 3.26 13.96
CA VAL A 93 2.75 3.46 14.32
C VAL A 93 2.59 4.66 15.26
N GLU A 94 3.45 4.79 16.26
CA GLU A 94 3.48 5.93 17.19
C GLU A 94 3.73 7.27 16.47
N ASN A 95 4.55 7.24 15.41
CA ASN A 95 4.83 8.40 14.56
C ASN A 95 3.79 8.59 13.43
N GLY A 96 2.65 7.93 13.51
CA GLY A 96 1.50 8.18 12.64
C GLY A 96 1.45 7.35 11.36
N ALA A 97 2.23 6.28 11.23
CA ALA A 97 2.04 5.32 10.15
C ALA A 97 0.69 4.60 10.33
N GLN A 98 -0.13 4.63 9.29
CA GLN A 98 -1.46 4.01 9.26
C GLN A 98 -1.41 2.62 8.62
N ILE A 99 -0.32 2.31 7.94
CA ILE A 99 0.01 1.00 7.35
C ILE A 99 1.51 0.79 7.60
N ILE A 100 1.94 -0.45 7.80
CA ILE A 100 3.37 -0.81 7.89
C ILE A 100 3.74 -1.67 6.70
N ASP A 101 4.73 -1.20 5.91
CA ASP A 101 5.37 -1.98 4.86
C ASP A 101 6.41 -2.92 5.46
N ILE A 102 6.34 -4.20 5.11
CA ILE A 102 7.23 -5.25 5.62
C ILE A 102 7.91 -5.94 4.45
N ASN A 103 9.24 -5.78 4.37
CA ASN A 103 10.07 -6.40 3.35
C ASN A 103 11.26 -7.14 3.99
N MET A 104 11.43 -8.40 3.61
CA MET A 104 12.50 -9.29 4.08
C MET A 104 13.40 -9.79 2.92
N ASP A 105 13.40 -9.08 1.77
CA ASP A 105 14.18 -9.46 0.58
C ASP A 105 15.66 -9.13 0.78
N GLU A 106 16.41 -10.11 1.29
CA GLU A 106 17.86 -10.03 1.48
C GLU A 106 18.49 -11.35 1.07
N GLY A 107 19.54 -11.29 0.25
CA GLY A 107 20.19 -12.48 -0.33
C GLY A 107 20.78 -13.48 0.67
N MET A 108 21.07 -13.05 1.90
CA MET A 108 21.59 -13.92 2.97
C MET A 108 20.50 -14.48 3.89
N LEU A 109 19.23 -14.11 3.67
CA LEU A 109 18.10 -14.56 4.49
C LEU A 109 17.27 -15.62 3.75
N ASP A 110 16.72 -16.55 4.51
CA ASP A 110 15.51 -17.26 4.07
C ASP A 110 14.31 -16.32 4.25
N SER A 111 14.13 -15.44 3.26
CA SER A 111 13.13 -14.36 3.33
C SER A 111 11.73 -14.86 3.64
N LYS A 112 11.37 -16.08 3.19
CA LYS A 112 10.08 -16.69 3.46
C LYS A 112 9.91 -17.00 4.95
N ASN A 113 10.85 -17.74 5.53
CA ASN A 113 10.80 -18.12 6.95
C ASN A 113 10.91 -16.89 7.87
N VAL A 114 11.74 -15.92 7.50
CA VAL A 114 11.89 -14.66 8.24
C VAL A 114 10.61 -13.83 8.20
N MET A 115 9.95 -13.71 7.04
CA MET A 115 8.65 -13.04 6.91
C MET A 115 7.60 -13.70 7.80
N GLU A 116 7.47 -15.04 7.75
CA GLU A 116 6.53 -15.79 8.59
C GLU A 116 6.81 -15.56 10.08
N HIS A 117 8.08 -15.64 10.48
CA HIS A 117 8.47 -15.47 11.89
C HIS A 117 8.18 -14.08 12.40
N PHE A 118 8.59 -13.03 11.66
CA PHE A 118 8.33 -11.64 12.03
C PHE A 118 6.84 -11.34 12.15
N LEU A 119 6.03 -11.81 11.20
CA LEU A 119 4.58 -11.59 11.22
C LEU A 119 3.90 -12.27 12.40
N LYS A 120 4.35 -13.48 12.81
CA LYS A 120 3.84 -14.16 14.00
C LYS A 120 4.10 -13.36 15.26
N ILE A 121 5.29 -12.76 15.40
CA ILE A 121 5.61 -11.90 16.54
C ILE A 121 4.77 -10.61 16.47
N ALA A 122 4.76 -9.93 15.31
CA ALA A 122 4.00 -8.69 15.13
C ALA A 122 2.50 -8.85 15.43
N ALA A 123 1.93 -10.01 15.12
CA ALA A 123 0.52 -10.32 15.42
C ALA A 123 0.21 -10.41 16.91
N THR A 124 1.21 -10.65 17.77
CA THR A 124 1.05 -10.68 19.23
C THR A 124 1.19 -9.32 19.90
N GLU A 125 1.53 -8.27 19.12
CA GLU A 125 1.75 -6.92 19.59
C GLU A 125 0.56 -6.02 19.20
N PRO A 126 -0.43 -5.78 20.08
CA PRO A 126 -1.66 -5.05 19.73
C PRO A 126 -1.41 -3.65 19.18
N ASP A 127 -0.39 -2.95 19.69
CA ASP A 127 -0.03 -1.60 19.25
C ASP A 127 0.43 -1.55 17.78
N ILE A 128 0.96 -2.65 17.26
CA ILE A 128 1.39 -2.80 15.88
C ILE A 128 0.30 -3.47 15.05
N ALA A 129 -0.26 -4.56 15.56
CA ALA A 129 -1.26 -5.36 14.86
C ALA A 129 -2.58 -4.62 14.61
N LYS A 130 -2.82 -3.48 15.29
CA LYS A 130 -4.01 -2.65 15.06
C LYS A 130 -4.08 -2.09 13.65
N VAL A 131 -2.93 -1.77 13.01
CA VAL A 131 -2.87 -1.25 11.64
C VAL A 131 -2.75 -2.38 10.62
N PRO A 132 -3.26 -2.20 9.38
CA PRO A 132 -3.03 -3.16 8.31
C PRO A 132 -1.56 -3.21 7.92
N PHE A 133 -1.11 -4.39 7.45
CA PHE A 133 0.24 -4.60 6.94
C PHE A 133 0.25 -4.61 5.42
N MET A 134 1.36 -4.13 4.85
CA MET A 134 1.69 -4.25 3.44
C MET A 134 2.81 -5.28 3.33
N ILE A 135 2.55 -6.38 2.60
CA ILE A 135 3.54 -7.41 2.35
C ILE A 135 4.28 -7.06 1.08
N ASP A 136 5.56 -6.73 1.24
CA ASP A 136 6.44 -6.30 0.16
C ASP A 136 7.50 -7.37 -0.12
N SER A 137 7.50 -7.89 -1.32
CA SER A 137 8.55 -8.77 -1.81
C SER A 137 8.57 -8.84 -3.34
N SER A 138 9.77 -9.03 -3.89
CA SER A 138 9.97 -9.37 -5.30
C SER A 138 9.71 -10.86 -5.58
N ASN A 139 9.63 -11.70 -4.53
CA ASN A 139 9.42 -13.14 -4.62
C ASN A 139 7.98 -13.49 -4.21
N TRP A 140 7.25 -14.14 -5.13
CA TRP A 140 5.87 -14.52 -4.90
C TRP A 140 5.69 -15.50 -3.72
N ASP A 141 6.64 -16.42 -3.52
CA ASP A 141 6.54 -17.39 -2.41
C ASP A 141 6.62 -16.69 -1.04
N VAL A 142 7.36 -15.58 -0.93
CA VAL A 142 7.43 -14.75 0.28
C VAL A 142 6.10 -14.01 0.47
N ILE A 143 5.53 -13.43 -0.60
CA ILE A 143 4.21 -12.79 -0.55
C ILE A 143 3.14 -13.77 -0.07
N GLU A 144 3.09 -14.97 -0.66
CA GLU A 144 2.11 -15.99 -0.27
C GLU A 144 2.28 -16.45 1.17
N ALA A 145 3.52 -16.63 1.62
CA ALA A 145 3.83 -16.93 3.01
C ALA A 145 3.33 -15.82 3.95
N GLY A 146 3.61 -14.56 3.62
CA GLY A 146 3.12 -13.41 4.37
C GLY A 146 1.60 -13.38 4.45
N LEU A 147 0.89 -13.55 3.33
CA LEU A 147 -0.56 -13.56 3.28
C LEU A 147 -1.21 -14.65 4.14
N LYS A 148 -0.53 -15.80 4.31
CA LYS A 148 -1.01 -16.89 5.19
C LYS A 148 -0.89 -16.58 6.68
N HIS A 149 -0.06 -15.61 7.06
CA HIS A 149 0.24 -15.27 8.46
C HIS A 149 -0.30 -13.92 8.89
N ILE A 150 -1.06 -13.24 8.03
CA ILE A 150 -1.70 -11.97 8.33
C ILE A 150 -3.14 -12.16 8.75
N GLN A 151 -3.55 -11.35 9.72
CA GLN A 151 -4.96 -11.15 10.08
C GLN A 151 -5.48 -9.85 9.47
N GLY A 152 -6.78 -9.81 9.19
CA GLY A 152 -7.41 -8.66 8.58
C GLY A 152 -7.26 -8.62 7.06
N LYS A 153 -7.25 -7.42 6.50
CA LYS A 153 -7.13 -7.20 5.06
C LYS A 153 -5.85 -6.42 4.74
N PRO A 154 -4.81 -7.09 4.25
CA PRO A 154 -3.51 -6.51 3.91
C PRO A 154 -3.49 -5.87 2.51
N ILE A 155 -2.34 -5.27 2.20
CA ILE A 155 -1.94 -4.88 0.84
C ILE A 155 -0.79 -5.78 0.40
N VAL A 156 -0.79 -6.19 -0.87
CA VAL A 156 0.36 -6.83 -1.54
C VAL A 156 1.14 -5.76 -2.30
N ASN A 157 2.43 -5.69 -2.06
CA ASN A 157 3.39 -4.82 -2.77
C ASN A 157 4.47 -5.70 -3.41
N SER A 158 4.49 -5.91 -4.69
CA SER A 158 3.60 -5.49 -5.74
C SER A 158 3.49 -6.58 -6.82
N ILE A 159 2.54 -6.43 -7.71
CA ILE A 159 2.51 -7.19 -8.97
C ILE A 159 2.70 -6.23 -10.15
N SER A 160 3.13 -6.76 -11.29
CA SER A 160 3.35 -5.96 -12.49
C SER A 160 3.21 -6.78 -13.76
N LEU A 161 3.18 -6.11 -14.91
CA LEU A 161 3.17 -6.74 -16.23
C LEU A 161 4.58 -7.13 -16.74
N LYS A 162 5.61 -7.02 -15.88
CA LYS A 162 7.00 -7.33 -16.24
C LYS A 162 7.17 -8.73 -16.87
N GLU A 163 6.53 -9.73 -16.27
CA GLU A 163 6.58 -11.13 -16.71
C GLU A 163 5.39 -11.49 -17.63
N GLY A 164 4.69 -10.45 -18.15
CA GLY A 164 3.56 -10.59 -19.06
C GLY A 164 2.20 -10.84 -18.38
N GLU A 165 1.14 -10.79 -19.19
CA GLU A 165 -0.24 -10.84 -18.72
C GLU A 165 -0.64 -12.12 -17.99
N LYS A 166 -0.10 -13.27 -18.42
CA LYS A 166 -0.46 -14.57 -17.84
C LYS A 166 -0.06 -14.66 -16.38
N GLU A 167 1.17 -14.27 -16.04
CA GLU A 167 1.66 -14.30 -14.67
C GLU A 167 0.98 -13.20 -13.83
N PHE A 168 0.80 -11.99 -14.39
CA PHE A 168 0.06 -10.90 -13.76
C PHE A 168 -1.36 -11.33 -13.34
N ILE A 169 -2.12 -11.95 -14.26
CA ILE A 169 -3.48 -12.44 -13.96
C ILE A 169 -3.47 -13.52 -12.89
N LYS A 170 -2.48 -14.41 -12.90
CA LYS A 170 -2.32 -15.47 -11.90
C LYS A 170 -2.09 -14.86 -10.51
N GLN A 171 -1.14 -13.95 -10.38
CA GLN A 171 -0.84 -13.25 -9.13
C GLN A 171 -2.04 -12.43 -8.63
N ALA A 172 -2.72 -11.71 -9.52
CA ALA A 172 -3.93 -10.96 -9.18
C ALA A 172 -5.06 -11.86 -8.64
N LYS A 173 -5.26 -13.05 -9.23
CA LYS A 173 -6.22 -14.04 -8.72
C LYS A 173 -5.86 -14.53 -7.33
N PHE A 174 -4.58 -14.68 -7.02
CA PHE A 174 -4.13 -15.03 -5.67
C PHE A 174 -4.40 -13.89 -4.68
N CYS A 175 -4.04 -12.65 -5.01
CA CYS A 175 -4.36 -11.49 -4.15
C CYS A 175 -5.86 -11.45 -3.85
N ARG A 176 -6.71 -11.62 -4.87
CA ARG A 176 -8.16 -11.65 -4.71
C ARG A 176 -8.63 -12.82 -3.83
N LYS A 177 -8.04 -14.00 -3.99
CA LYS A 177 -8.38 -15.18 -3.18
C LYS A 177 -8.10 -14.97 -1.69
N TYR A 178 -7.00 -14.29 -1.37
CA TYR A 178 -6.66 -13.91 0.00
C TYR A 178 -7.42 -12.66 0.49
N GLY A 179 -8.19 -11.99 -0.37
CA GLY A 179 -8.92 -10.78 -0.03
C GLY A 179 -8.04 -9.54 0.14
N ALA A 180 -6.80 -9.57 -0.32
CA ALA A 180 -5.86 -8.48 -0.21
C ALA A 180 -6.14 -7.38 -1.24
N ALA A 181 -5.89 -6.11 -0.88
CA ALA A 181 -5.67 -5.05 -1.84
C ALA A 181 -4.28 -5.23 -2.50
N VAL A 182 -4.05 -4.63 -3.66
CA VAL A 182 -2.82 -4.87 -4.41
C VAL A 182 -2.25 -3.60 -5.01
N ILE A 183 -0.93 -3.41 -4.84
CA ILE A 183 -0.18 -2.41 -5.59
C ILE A 183 0.22 -2.99 -6.94
N ILE A 184 -0.08 -2.24 -7.99
CA ILE A 184 0.34 -2.50 -9.37
C ILE A 184 1.40 -1.49 -9.75
N MET A 185 2.63 -1.96 -9.90
CA MET A 185 3.72 -1.12 -10.39
C MET A 185 3.57 -0.88 -11.89
N ALA A 186 3.77 0.35 -12.34
CA ALA A 186 3.79 0.70 -13.76
C ALA A 186 5.08 0.17 -14.44
N PHE A 187 5.11 -1.15 -14.63
CA PHE A 187 6.23 -1.92 -15.15
C PHE A 187 5.69 -3.00 -16.08
N ASP A 188 6.06 -2.94 -17.35
CA ASP A 188 5.68 -3.92 -18.36
C ASP A 188 6.90 -4.69 -18.89
N GLU A 189 6.70 -5.47 -19.92
CA GLU A 189 7.71 -6.29 -20.58
C GLU A 189 8.88 -5.45 -21.16
N LYS A 190 8.68 -4.13 -21.34
CA LYS A 190 9.68 -3.19 -21.86
C LYS A 190 10.46 -2.46 -20.75
N GLY A 191 10.06 -2.64 -19.49
CA GLY A 191 10.68 -1.99 -18.33
C GLY A 191 9.75 -1.06 -17.56
N GLN A 192 10.29 -0.41 -16.54
CA GLN A 192 9.55 0.56 -15.74
C GLN A 192 9.14 1.78 -16.58
N ALA A 193 7.94 2.28 -16.33
CA ALA A 193 7.44 3.48 -16.98
C ALA A 193 8.10 4.74 -16.41
N ASP A 194 8.71 5.52 -17.26
CA ASP A 194 9.42 6.76 -16.96
C ASP A 194 8.64 8.01 -17.41
N THR A 195 7.96 7.94 -18.55
CA THR A 195 7.17 9.03 -19.11
C THR A 195 5.71 9.04 -18.63
N GLU A 196 5.06 10.20 -18.67
CA GLU A 196 3.64 10.36 -18.30
C GLU A 196 2.73 9.37 -19.05
N ASP A 197 2.91 9.26 -20.37
CA ASP A 197 2.05 8.39 -21.20
C ASP A 197 2.26 6.92 -20.86
N ARG A 198 3.52 6.46 -20.76
CA ARG A 198 3.79 5.05 -20.38
C ARG A 198 3.26 4.70 -18.99
N LYS A 199 3.41 5.61 -18.02
CA LYS A 199 2.84 5.42 -16.67
C LYS A 199 1.34 5.18 -16.74
N TYR A 200 0.64 6.03 -17.48
CA TYR A 200 -0.81 5.91 -17.64
C TYR A 200 -1.21 4.65 -18.45
N GLU A 201 -0.58 4.40 -19.59
CA GLU A 201 -0.92 3.28 -20.47
C GLU A 201 -0.74 1.91 -19.79
N ILE A 202 0.35 1.72 -19.04
CA ILE A 202 0.59 0.48 -18.29
C ILE A 202 -0.45 0.32 -17.18
N CYS A 203 -0.75 1.39 -16.42
CA CYS A 203 -1.78 1.36 -15.39
C CYS A 203 -3.17 1.06 -16.00
N LYS A 204 -3.50 1.65 -17.14
CA LYS A 204 -4.78 1.41 -17.83
C LYS A 204 -4.89 -0.02 -18.33
N ARG A 205 -3.83 -0.56 -18.96
CA ARG A 205 -3.78 -1.97 -19.40
C ARG A 205 -3.96 -2.92 -18.21
N ALA A 206 -3.26 -2.66 -17.12
CA ALA A 206 -3.40 -3.46 -15.90
C ALA A 206 -4.81 -3.36 -15.30
N PHE A 207 -5.42 -2.16 -15.29
CA PHE A 207 -6.79 -1.95 -14.84
C PHE A 207 -7.78 -2.81 -15.63
N ASP A 208 -7.70 -2.79 -16.97
CA ASP A 208 -8.60 -3.55 -17.83
C ASP A 208 -8.46 -5.06 -17.58
N LEU A 209 -7.23 -5.56 -17.45
CA LEU A 209 -6.99 -6.97 -17.13
C LEU A 209 -7.56 -7.37 -15.75
N LEU A 210 -7.39 -6.52 -14.74
CA LEU A 210 -7.89 -6.77 -13.39
C LEU A 210 -9.41 -6.78 -13.33
N THR A 211 -10.05 -5.83 -13.97
CA THR A 211 -11.52 -5.69 -13.93
C THR A 211 -12.20 -6.71 -14.84
N GLU A 212 -11.71 -6.91 -16.06
CA GLU A 212 -12.36 -7.76 -17.05
C GLU A 212 -12.00 -9.25 -16.92
N LYS A 213 -10.74 -9.58 -16.58
CA LYS A 213 -10.26 -10.99 -16.55
C LYS A 213 -10.24 -11.58 -15.14
N VAL A 214 -10.06 -10.75 -14.11
CA VAL A 214 -9.98 -11.20 -12.72
C VAL A 214 -11.24 -10.85 -11.94
N ASN A 215 -12.04 -9.88 -12.41
CA ASN A 215 -13.15 -9.26 -11.66
C ASN A 215 -12.67 -8.75 -10.29
N PHE A 216 -11.48 -8.09 -10.28
CA PHE A 216 -10.88 -7.51 -9.07
C PHE A 216 -11.69 -6.28 -8.66
N PRO A 217 -11.96 -6.06 -7.35
CA PRO A 217 -12.64 -4.84 -6.90
C PRO A 217 -11.81 -3.61 -7.24
N GLU A 218 -12.40 -2.64 -7.95
CA GLU A 218 -11.69 -1.43 -8.38
C GLU A 218 -11.12 -0.64 -7.19
N GLU A 219 -11.86 -0.63 -6.07
CA GLU A 219 -11.47 0.05 -4.82
C GLU A 219 -10.29 -0.60 -4.10
N ASP A 220 -9.90 -1.81 -4.47
CA ASP A 220 -8.77 -2.53 -3.89
C ASP A 220 -7.52 -2.48 -4.80
N ILE A 221 -7.59 -1.74 -5.92
CA ILE A 221 -6.48 -1.52 -6.85
C ILE A 221 -5.73 -0.24 -6.45
N ILE A 222 -4.43 -0.36 -6.29
CA ILE A 222 -3.52 0.75 -5.99
C ILE A 222 -2.47 0.79 -7.10
N PHE A 223 -2.34 1.90 -7.80
CA PHE A 223 -1.27 2.07 -8.78
C PHE A 223 -0.05 2.73 -8.18
N ASP A 224 1.14 2.20 -8.49
CA ASP A 224 2.41 2.87 -8.31
C ASP A 224 2.96 3.24 -9.70
N PRO A 225 2.79 4.51 -10.12
CA PRO A 225 3.32 4.97 -11.40
C PRO A 225 4.84 5.20 -11.40
N ASN A 226 5.57 4.68 -10.45
CA ASN A 226 7.00 4.82 -10.20
C ASN A 226 7.44 6.26 -9.91
N ILE A 227 7.89 6.50 -8.69
CA ILE A 227 8.59 7.73 -8.31
C ILE A 227 10.09 7.50 -8.55
N PHE A 228 10.68 8.30 -9.42
CA PHE A 228 12.10 8.28 -9.72
C PHE A 228 12.83 9.46 -9.10
N ALA A 229 14.16 9.31 -8.96
CA ALA A 229 15.03 10.35 -8.49
C ALA A 229 15.05 11.53 -9.48
N VAL A 230 15.01 12.74 -8.94
CA VAL A 230 15.19 14.00 -9.70
C VAL A 230 16.53 14.65 -9.38
N ALA A 231 16.89 15.69 -10.06
CA ALA A 231 18.16 16.42 -9.91
C ALA A 231 19.39 15.47 -9.98
N THR A 232 19.37 14.52 -10.90
CA THR A 232 20.44 13.53 -11.10
C THR A 232 21.56 14.03 -11.99
N GLY A 233 21.41 15.19 -12.62
CA GLY A 233 22.30 15.72 -13.66
C GLY A 233 22.13 15.08 -15.04
N ILE A 234 21.13 14.23 -15.22
CA ILE A 234 20.79 13.56 -16.48
C ILE A 234 19.54 14.24 -17.06
N GLU A 235 19.63 14.75 -18.29
CA GLU A 235 18.58 15.55 -18.91
C GLU A 235 17.25 14.77 -19.09
N GLU A 236 17.34 13.47 -19.42
CA GLU A 236 16.18 12.58 -19.57
C GLU A 236 15.38 12.41 -18.26
N HIS A 237 15.99 12.67 -17.11
CA HIS A 237 15.36 12.56 -15.79
C HIS A 237 14.62 13.83 -15.35
N ALA A 238 14.79 14.93 -16.09
CA ALA A 238 14.26 16.25 -15.68
C ALA A 238 12.73 16.28 -15.54
N ASP A 239 12.00 15.49 -16.32
CA ASP A 239 10.53 15.45 -16.27
C ASP A 239 9.94 14.38 -15.35
N TYR A 240 10.73 13.59 -14.64
CA TYR A 240 10.23 12.45 -13.83
C TYR A 240 9.22 12.87 -12.76
N GLY A 241 9.48 13.95 -12.03
CA GLY A 241 8.55 14.46 -11.01
C GLY A 241 7.23 14.93 -11.62
N LYS A 242 7.30 15.73 -12.67
CA LYS A 242 6.14 16.22 -13.42
C LYS A 242 5.34 15.08 -14.06
N ALA A 243 6.02 14.10 -14.66
CA ALA A 243 5.38 12.92 -15.26
C ALA A 243 4.59 12.11 -14.21
N PHE A 244 5.12 11.94 -12.99
CA PHE A 244 4.40 11.29 -11.90
C PHE A 244 3.14 12.06 -11.50
N ILE A 245 3.24 13.36 -11.28
CA ILE A 245 2.10 14.22 -10.89
C ILE A 245 0.99 14.17 -11.94
N ASN A 246 1.36 14.33 -13.22
CA ASN A 246 0.41 14.36 -14.34
C ASN A 246 -0.26 13.00 -14.54
N SER A 247 0.51 11.90 -14.53
CA SER A 247 -0.04 10.55 -14.66
C SER A 247 -0.97 10.22 -13.50
N THR A 248 -0.63 10.60 -12.26
CA THR A 248 -1.49 10.45 -11.09
C THR A 248 -2.84 11.13 -11.30
N LYS A 249 -2.82 12.40 -11.73
CA LYS A 249 -4.03 13.17 -12.04
C LYS A 249 -4.88 12.50 -13.12
N LYS A 250 -4.26 11.98 -14.18
CA LYS A 250 -4.94 11.28 -15.28
C LYS A 250 -5.57 9.98 -14.81
N ILE A 251 -4.83 9.16 -14.05
CA ILE A 251 -5.31 7.92 -13.43
C ILE A 251 -6.55 8.17 -12.58
N LYS A 252 -6.50 9.12 -11.66
CA LYS A 252 -7.63 9.45 -10.77
C LYS A 252 -8.84 10.01 -11.50
N LYS A 253 -8.65 10.71 -12.60
CA LYS A 253 -9.73 11.25 -13.43
C LYS A 253 -10.49 10.13 -14.15
N GLU A 254 -9.78 9.16 -14.72
CA GLU A 254 -10.34 8.15 -15.59
C GLU A 254 -10.72 6.86 -14.87
N MET A 255 -9.98 6.48 -13.83
CA MET A 255 -10.21 5.30 -12.99
C MET A 255 -10.59 5.73 -11.57
N LYS A 256 -11.83 6.18 -11.38
CA LYS A 256 -12.27 6.98 -10.21
C LYS A 256 -12.21 6.28 -8.86
N LYS A 257 -12.20 4.94 -8.83
CA LYS A 257 -12.24 4.19 -7.57
C LYS A 257 -10.88 3.64 -7.17
N VAL A 258 -9.90 3.65 -8.08
CA VAL A 258 -8.56 3.19 -7.77
C VAL A 258 -7.81 4.18 -6.90
N HIS A 259 -6.78 3.70 -6.26
CA HIS A 259 -5.86 4.50 -5.45
C HIS A 259 -4.50 4.63 -6.12
N VAL A 260 -3.73 5.63 -5.71
CA VAL A 260 -2.36 5.84 -6.18
C VAL A 260 -1.43 5.90 -4.98
N SER A 261 -0.30 5.20 -5.08
CA SER A 261 0.77 5.13 -4.09
C SER A 261 2.12 5.39 -4.74
N GLY A 262 3.17 5.45 -3.94
CA GLY A 262 4.55 5.47 -4.41
C GLY A 262 5.56 5.57 -3.27
N GLY A 263 6.78 5.12 -3.55
CA GLY A 263 7.94 5.25 -2.64
C GLY A 263 8.51 6.65 -2.66
N VAL A 264 8.08 7.51 -1.75
CA VAL A 264 8.41 8.95 -1.73
C VAL A 264 9.90 9.20 -1.56
N SER A 265 10.59 8.35 -0.81
CA SER A 265 12.04 8.46 -0.58
C SER A 265 12.87 8.39 -1.86
N ASN A 266 12.35 7.78 -2.93
CA ASN A 266 13.02 7.70 -4.23
C ASN A 266 13.20 9.08 -4.88
N PHE A 267 12.24 10.00 -4.69
CA PHE A 267 12.27 11.35 -5.27
C PHE A 267 13.56 12.10 -4.94
N SER A 268 14.05 11.97 -3.71
CA SER A 268 15.24 12.66 -3.20
C SER A 268 16.51 11.81 -3.18
N PHE A 269 16.55 10.70 -3.93
CA PHE A 269 17.66 9.75 -3.87
C PHE A 269 19.02 10.38 -4.20
N SER A 270 19.09 11.34 -5.11
CA SER A 270 20.29 12.09 -5.47
C SER A 270 20.85 12.94 -4.33
N PHE A 271 20.06 13.18 -3.27
CA PHE A 271 20.45 13.94 -2.08
C PHE A 271 20.69 13.06 -0.85
N ARG A 272 20.99 11.76 -1.02
CA ARG A 272 21.32 10.88 0.11
C ARG A 272 22.47 11.46 0.94
N GLY A 273 22.29 11.48 2.28
CA GLY A 273 23.24 12.06 3.22
C GLY A 273 22.94 13.53 3.57
N ASN A 274 21.93 14.15 2.95
CA ASN A 274 21.46 15.50 3.31
C ASN A 274 19.99 15.46 3.73
N ASP A 275 19.74 15.09 4.98
CA ASP A 275 18.38 14.83 5.49
C ASP A 275 17.50 16.09 5.43
N THR A 276 18.05 17.26 5.73
CA THR A 276 17.30 18.53 5.67
C THR A 276 16.71 18.82 4.29
N ILE A 277 17.51 18.64 3.23
CA ILE A 277 17.03 18.83 1.85
C ILE A 277 16.03 17.74 1.48
N ARG A 278 16.30 16.49 1.87
CA ARG A 278 15.41 15.36 1.57
C ARG A 278 14.05 15.52 2.20
N GLU A 279 13.98 15.91 3.46
CA GLU A 279 12.71 16.18 4.17
C GLU A 279 11.91 17.28 3.48
N ALA A 280 12.55 18.38 3.10
CA ALA A 280 11.92 19.45 2.33
C ALA A 280 11.41 18.96 0.96
N MET A 281 12.22 18.16 0.24
CA MET A 281 11.84 17.58 -1.05
C MET A 281 10.62 16.66 -0.91
N HIS A 282 10.58 15.80 0.11
CA HIS A 282 9.43 14.92 0.36
C HIS A 282 8.16 15.73 0.64
N SER A 283 8.26 16.75 1.45
CA SER A 283 7.12 17.59 1.83
C SER A 283 6.58 18.40 0.65
N VAL A 284 7.45 18.98 -0.17
CA VAL A 284 7.05 19.69 -1.42
C VAL A 284 6.42 18.71 -2.41
N PHE A 285 7.04 17.54 -2.61
CA PHE A 285 6.49 16.52 -3.50
C PHE A 285 5.10 16.07 -3.06
N LEU A 286 4.94 15.71 -1.78
CA LEU A 286 3.67 15.25 -1.22
C LEU A 286 2.58 16.30 -1.33
N PHE A 287 2.89 17.58 -1.04
CA PHE A 287 1.92 18.66 -1.16
C PHE A 287 1.32 18.73 -2.58
N HIS A 288 2.15 18.64 -3.61
CA HIS A 288 1.67 18.67 -4.99
C HIS A 288 1.05 17.34 -5.44
N ALA A 289 1.61 16.21 -5.04
CA ALA A 289 1.11 14.89 -5.41
C ALA A 289 -0.28 14.60 -4.81
N ILE A 290 -0.49 14.90 -3.52
CA ILE A 290 -1.78 14.74 -2.83
C ILE A 290 -2.86 15.59 -3.50
N LYS A 291 -2.56 16.85 -3.84
CA LYS A 291 -3.48 17.71 -4.59
C LYS A 291 -3.88 17.16 -5.96
N ASN A 292 -3.04 16.31 -6.55
CA ASN A 292 -3.29 15.67 -7.84
C ASN A 292 -3.78 14.22 -7.72
N GLY A 293 -4.04 13.74 -6.49
CA GLY A 293 -4.73 12.48 -6.25
C GLY A 293 -3.86 11.33 -5.75
N LEU A 294 -2.65 11.59 -5.23
CA LEU A 294 -1.89 10.61 -4.47
C LEU A 294 -2.64 10.31 -3.17
N ASP A 295 -3.04 9.06 -2.98
CA ASP A 295 -3.85 8.64 -1.83
C ASP A 295 -3.00 8.15 -0.66
N MET A 296 -1.82 7.56 -0.95
CA MET A 296 -0.91 7.04 0.06
C MET A 296 0.54 7.15 -0.40
N GLY A 297 1.47 7.12 0.54
CA GLY A 297 2.90 7.14 0.24
C GLY A 297 3.68 6.30 1.21
N ILE A 298 4.66 5.56 0.69
CA ILE A 298 5.63 4.83 1.47
C ILE A 298 6.70 5.84 1.89
N VAL A 299 6.72 6.17 3.18
CA VAL A 299 7.48 7.30 3.74
C VAL A 299 8.08 6.96 5.10
N ASN A 300 9.09 7.71 5.51
CA ASN A 300 9.46 7.79 6.91
C ASN A 300 8.53 8.79 7.62
N SER A 301 7.48 8.30 8.26
CA SER A 301 6.44 9.12 8.90
C SER A 301 6.98 10.07 9.99
N GLY A 302 8.13 9.76 10.58
CA GLY A 302 8.79 10.62 11.57
C GLY A 302 9.65 11.75 10.99
N GLN A 303 9.74 11.87 9.64
CA GLN A 303 10.63 12.83 8.96
C GLN A 303 9.87 13.59 7.85
N LEU A 304 8.70 14.10 8.14
CA LEU A 304 7.94 14.97 7.23
C LEU A 304 7.85 16.37 7.81
N SER A 305 8.40 17.36 7.10
CA SER A 305 8.26 18.78 7.44
C SER A 305 6.90 19.31 6.96
N ILE A 306 6.42 20.36 7.62
CA ILE A 306 5.22 21.06 7.16
C ILE A 306 5.60 21.93 5.95
N TYR A 307 4.86 21.79 4.84
CA TYR A 307 5.15 22.49 3.58
C TYR A 307 5.24 24.02 3.75
N GLU A 308 4.39 24.61 4.57
CA GLU A 308 4.34 26.04 4.85
C GLU A 308 5.61 26.53 5.56
N ASP A 309 6.23 25.70 6.39
CA ASP A 309 7.38 26.06 7.24
C ASP A 309 8.72 25.93 6.49
N ILE A 310 8.73 25.36 5.28
CA ILE A 310 9.94 25.26 4.45
C ILE A 310 10.36 26.65 3.99
N ASP A 311 11.68 26.94 4.08
CA ASP A 311 12.25 28.20 3.56
C ASP A 311 11.77 28.49 2.14
N LYS A 312 11.44 29.74 1.85
CA LYS A 312 10.80 30.14 0.58
C LYS A 312 11.68 29.91 -0.65
N ASP A 313 12.98 30.16 -0.51
CA ASP A 313 13.91 30.01 -1.63
C ASP A 313 14.18 28.53 -1.90
N LEU A 314 14.38 27.73 -0.84
CA LEU A 314 14.50 26.28 -0.92
C LEU A 314 13.23 25.65 -1.53
N LYS A 315 12.06 26.04 -1.05
CA LYS A 315 10.77 25.58 -1.57
C LYS A 315 10.65 25.85 -3.07
N LYS A 316 10.97 27.06 -3.50
CA LYS A 316 10.95 27.45 -4.92
C LYS A 316 11.92 26.62 -5.74
N CYS A 317 13.15 26.41 -5.28
CA CYS A 317 14.13 25.57 -5.97
C CYS A 317 13.61 24.12 -6.13
N ILE A 318 13.02 23.54 -5.07
CA ILE A 318 12.47 22.19 -5.14
C ILE A 318 11.27 22.10 -6.09
N GLU A 319 10.39 23.11 -6.10
CA GLU A 319 9.28 23.15 -7.06
C GLU A 319 9.75 23.32 -8.51
N ASP A 320 10.79 24.10 -8.74
CA ASP A 320 11.38 24.28 -10.06
C ASP A 320 11.94 22.94 -10.58
N VAL A 321 12.60 22.17 -9.72
CA VAL A 321 13.05 20.80 -10.02
C VAL A 321 11.86 19.86 -10.25
N LEU A 322 10.86 19.85 -9.36
CA LEU A 322 9.69 18.96 -9.46
C LEU A 322 8.95 19.12 -10.79
N PHE A 323 8.81 20.36 -11.26
CA PHE A 323 8.04 20.69 -12.46
C PHE A 323 8.91 21.00 -13.68
N ASN A 324 10.23 20.88 -13.57
CA ASN A 324 11.18 21.22 -14.64
C ASN A 324 10.90 22.62 -15.23
N ARG A 325 10.83 23.65 -14.36
CA ARG A 325 10.40 25.00 -14.76
C ARG A 325 11.46 25.82 -15.50
N ASN A 326 12.73 25.48 -15.34
CA ASN A 326 13.84 26.20 -15.98
C ASN A 326 15.04 25.25 -16.22
N LYS A 327 16.01 25.71 -17.05
CA LYS A 327 17.18 24.90 -17.43
C LYS A 327 18.16 24.59 -16.31
N ASN A 328 18.02 25.25 -15.16
CA ASN A 328 18.88 25.03 -13.99
C ASN A 328 18.14 24.28 -12.87
N ALA A 329 16.95 23.75 -13.17
CA ALA A 329 16.12 22.98 -12.26
C ALA A 329 16.65 21.56 -12.07
#